data_6898ad3dc303a29daaf221c9f7f3aa7f
#
_entry.id   6898ad3dc303a29daaf221c9f7f3aa7f
#
_cell.length_a   1.000
_cell.length_b   1.000
_cell.length_c   1.000
_cell.angle_alpha   90.00
_cell.angle_beta   90.00
_cell.angle_gamma   90.00
#
_symmetry.space_group_name_H-M   'P 1'
#
loop_
_entity.id
_entity.type
_entity.pdbx_description
1 polymer ?
#
loop_
_entity_poly.entity_id
_entity_poly.type
_entity_poly.pdbx_seq_one_letter_code
_entity_poly.pdbx_strand_id
1 'polypeptide(L)' 'MNPRKETINILEGDGFILARHGGNHDIYFNPAKGITIPVKRHSFDEDDKRYILKEAKIDQKKTGKRQK' A
#
# COMPACT_ATOMS: atom_id res chain seq x y z
N MET A 1 -6.04 14.57 -3.11
CA MET A 1 -5.36 13.74 -2.10
C MET A 1 -4.04 13.28 -2.66
N ASN A 2 -3.02 13.18 -1.87
CA ASN A 2 -1.72 12.80 -2.41
C ASN A 2 -1.56 11.28 -2.50
N PRO A 3 -0.64 10.81 -3.36
CA PRO A 3 -0.49 9.37 -3.59
C PRO A 3 -0.19 8.57 -2.33
N ARG A 4 0.60 9.13 -1.41
CA ARG A 4 0.94 8.42 -0.19
C ARG A 4 -0.28 8.21 0.69
N LYS A 5 -1.08 9.25 0.85
CA LYS A 5 -2.27 9.15 1.68
C LYS A 5 -3.28 8.18 1.08
N GLU A 6 -3.44 8.23 -0.25
CA GLU A 6 -4.32 7.29 -0.94
C GLU A 6 -3.85 5.86 -0.72
N THR A 7 -2.55 5.64 -0.84
CA THR A 7 -1.98 4.31 -0.68
C THR A 7 -2.25 3.77 0.72
N ILE A 8 -2.01 4.61 1.73
CA ILE A 8 -2.23 4.19 3.11
C ILE A 8 -3.70 3.86 3.36
N ASN A 9 -4.60 4.69 2.81
CA ASN A 9 -6.03 4.42 2.97
C ASN A 9 -6.40 3.07 2.35
N ILE A 10 -5.84 2.77 1.18
CA ILE A 10 -6.12 1.50 0.51
C ILE A 10 -5.55 0.34 1.31
N LEU A 11 -4.32 0.50 1.82
CA LEU A 11 -3.71 -0.56 2.63
C LEU A 11 -4.55 -0.84 3.88
N GLU A 12 -4.97 0.20 4.57
CA GLU A 12 -5.76 0.03 5.77
C GLU A 12 -7.11 -0.62 5.46
N GLY A 13 -7.70 -0.24 4.34
CA GLY A 13 -8.95 -0.86 3.92
C GLY A 13 -8.80 -2.33 3.60
N ASP A 14 -7.59 -2.77 3.25
CA ASP A 14 -7.31 -4.17 2.93
C ASP A 14 -6.87 -4.96 4.16
N GLY A 15 -6.77 -4.32 5.32
CA GLY A 15 -6.40 -5.03 6.54
C GLY A 15 -4.97 -4.80 7.02
N PHE A 16 -4.23 -3.91 6.35
CA PHE A 16 -2.89 -3.56 6.82
C PHE A 16 -2.99 -2.63 8.02
N ILE A 17 -2.08 -2.81 8.96
CA ILE A 17 -2.01 -1.95 10.13
C ILE A 17 -0.60 -1.40 10.23
N LEU A 18 -0.48 -0.22 10.83
CA LEU A 18 0.84 0.38 11.04
C LEU A 18 1.54 -0.42 12.15
N ALA A 19 2.57 -1.17 11.77
CA ALA A 19 3.29 -1.99 12.71
C ALA A 19 4.33 -1.17 13.50
N ARG A 20 4.99 -0.23 12.81
CA ARG A 20 5.92 0.64 13.52
C ARG A 20 6.38 1.76 12.60
N HIS A 21 6.91 2.81 13.22
CA HIS A 21 7.50 3.91 12.49
C HIS A 21 9.00 3.66 12.36
N GLY A 22 9.49 3.60 11.13
CA GLY A 22 10.92 3.54 10.90
C GLY A 22 11.48 4.95 10.70
N GLY A 23 12.75 5.06 10.38
CA GLY A 23 13.38 6.34 10.14
C GLY A 23 12.82 7.03 8.91
N ASN A 24 12.92 6.38 7.76
CA ASN A 24 12.42 6.92 6.51
C ASN A 24 11.19 6.22 5.99
N HIS A 25 10.76 5.17 6.64
CA HIS A 25 9.61 4.37 6.20
C HIS A 25 8.72 4.05 7.37
N ASP A 26 7.43 3.96 7.12
CA ASP A 26 6.48 3.44 8.08
C ASP A 26 6.19 2.00 7.64
N ILE A 27 6.22 1.08 8.57
CA ILE A 27 6.06 -0.34 8.25
C ILE A 27 4.62 -0.77 8.50
N TYR A 28 3.98 -1.26 7.44
CA TYR A 28 2.60 -1.74 7.52
C TYR A 28 2.58 -3.26 7.37
N PHE A 29 1.73 -3.92 8.12
CA PHE A 29 1.66 -5.36 8.12
C PHE A 29 0.21 -5.82 8.01
N ASN A 30 -0.02 -6.85 7.20
CA ASN A 30 -1.34 -7.44 7.06
C ASN A 30 -1.29 -8.87 7.62
N PRO A 31 -1.85 -9.10 8.80
CA PRO A 31 -1.79 -10.43 9.40
C PRO A 31 -2.54 -11.50 8.61
N ALA A 32 -3.60 -11.10 7.92
CA ALA A 32 -4.36 -12.06 7.12
C ALA A 32 -3.58 -12.57 5.92
N LYS A 33 -2.73 -11.71 5.35
CA LYS A 33 -1.94 -12.07 4.18
C LYS A 33 -0.50 -12.44 4.52
N GLY A 34 -0.04 -12.06 5.70
CA GLY A 34 1.35 -12.26 6.10
C GLY A 34 2.32 -11.41 5.30
N ILE A 35 1.88 -10.23 4.87
CA ILE A 35 2.69 -9.34 4.03
C ILE A 35 3.07 -8.10 4.82
N THR A 36 4.35 -7.71 4.72
CA THR A 36 4.88 -6.50 5.34
C THR A 36 5.29 -5.54 4.23
N ILE A 37 4.85 -4.29 4.33
CA ILE A 37 5.14 -3.28 3.31
C ILE A 37 5.79 -2.05 3.95
N PRO A 38 6.99 -1.66 3.51
CA PRO A 38 7.57 -0.38 3.94
C PRO A 38 7.02 0.74 3.07
N VAL A 39 6.49 1.77 3.70
CA VAL A 39 5.90 2.92 2.99
C VAL A 39 6.78 4.13 3.24
N LYS A 40 7.35 4.68 2.16
CA LYS A 40 8.23 5.85 2.28
C LYS A 40 7.46 7.04 2.84
N ARG A 41 8.15 7.88 3.58
CA ARG A 41 7.55 9.09 4.10
C ARG A 41 7.71 10.28 3.17
N HIS A 42 8.76 10.27 2.35
CA HIS A 42 9.08 11.39 1.49
C HIS A 42 9.21 10.98 0.04
N SER A 43 8.98 11.91 -0.85
CA SER A 43 9.15 11.66 -2.29
C SER A 43 8.30 10.50 -2.79
N PHE A 44 7.09 10.42 -2.29
CA PHE A 44 6.17 9.34 -2.63
C PHE A 44 5.30 9.78 -3.81
N ASP A 45 5.38 9.05 -4.91
CA ASP A 45 4.62 9.41 -6.12
C ASP A 45 3.73 8.24 -6.57
N GLU A 46 3.13 8.40 -7.75
CA GLU A 46 2.20 7.40 -8.27
C GLU A 46 2.89 6.07 -8.57
N ASP A 47 4.15 6.11 -8.95
CA ASP A 47 4.88 4.88 -9.20
C ASP A 47 5.06 4.10 -7.90
N ASP A 48 5.35 4.80 -6.81
CA ASP A 48 5.48 4.17 -5.50
C ASP A 48 4.14 3.54 -5.10
N LYS A 49 3.05 4.23 -5.37
CA LYS A 49 1.73 3.72 -5.06
C LYS A 49 1.48 2.41 -5.80
N ARG A 50 1.74 2.40 -7.11
CA ARG A 50 1.51 1.20 -7.91
C ARG A 50 2.37 0.04 -7.43
N TYR A 51 3.64 0.34 -7.13
CA TYR A 51 4.54 -0.70 -6.67
C TYR A 51 4.06 -1.31 -5.36
N ILE A 52 3.67 -0.45 -4.42
CA ILE A 52 3.23 -0.92 -3.11
C ILE A 52 1.95 -1.75 -3.21
N LEU A 53 0.99 -1.29 -4.00
CA LEU A 53 -0.26 -2.02 -4.13
C LEU A 53 -0.04 -3.38 -4.79
N LYS A 54 0.92 -3.44 -5.70
CA LYS A 54 1.26 -4.72 -6.32
C LYS A 54 1.90 -5.64 -5.29
N GLU A 55 2.84 -5.13 -4.48
CA GLU A 55 3.48 -5.93 -3.46
C GLU A 55 2.50 -6.39 -2.38
N ALA A 56 1.51 -5.56 -2.11
CA ALA A 56 0.48 -5.88 -1.13
C ALA A 56 -0.56 -6.85 -1.68
N LYS A 57 -0.45 -7.18 -2.96
CA LYS A 57 -1.39 -8.06 -3.65
C LYS A 57 -2.81 -7.53 -3.60
N ILE A 58 -2.93 -6.22 -3.84
CA ILE A 58 -4.22 -5.56 -3.92
C ILE A 58 -4.51 -5.29 -5.39
N ASP A 59 -5.65 -5.75 -5.86
CA ASP A 59 -6.05 -5.55 -7.23
C ASP A 59 -6.48 -4.11 -7.44
N GLN A 60 -5.77 -3.40 -8.29
CA GLN A 60 -6.06 -2.02 -8.56
C GLN A 60 -6.99 -1.80 -9.70
N LYS A 61 -7.17 -2.80 -10.51
CA LYS A 61 -7.97 -2.60 -11.60
C LYS A 61 -9.28 -2.87 -11.34
N LYS A 62 -9.58 -3.00 -10.71
CA LYS A 62 -10.72 -3.16 -10.48
C LYS A 62 -11.50 -2.88 -11.40
N THR A 63 -11.38 -2.79 -11.96
CA THR A 63 -12.09 -2.46 -12.82
C THR A 63 -12.22 -3.22 -13.81
N GLY A 64 -12.02 -3.68 -13.97
CA GLY A 64 -12.10 -4.12 -14.59
C GLY A 64 -11.98 -4.89 -15.33
N LYS A 65 -11.91 -4.88 -15.44
CA LYS A 65 -11.91 -5.36 -16.06
C LYS A 65 -11.59 -6.37 -16.41
N ARG A 66 -11.65 -6.71 -16.41
CA ARG A 66 -11.47 -7.48 -16.70
C ARG A 66 -11.15 -8.31 -17.15
N GLN A 67 -11.20 -8.56 -17.30
CA GLN A 67 -11.02 -9.17 -17.74
C GLN A 67 -10.78 -9.92 -18.15
N LYS A 68 -10.58 -10.32 -18.42
CA LYS A 68 -10.50 -10.77 -18.79
C LYS A 68 -10.38 -11.09 -18.96
#